data_009afd239443f5b2bbdd58c58a092dd9
#
_entry.id   009afd239443f5b2bbdd58c58a092dd9
#
_cell.length_a   1.000
_cell.length_b   1.000
_cell.length_c   1.000
_cell.angle_alpha   90.00
_cell.angle_beta   90.00
_cell.angle_gamma   90.00
#
_symmetry.space_group_name_H-M   'P 1'
#
loop_
_entity.id
_entity.type
_entity.pdbx_description
1 polymer ?
#
loop_
_entity_poly.entity_id
_entity_poly.type
_entity_poly.pdbx_seq_one_letter_code
_entity_poly.pdbx_strand_id
1 'polypeptide(L)'
;MSFFDDLETRSADARETAQLSALNALLPGHGLGALDDLAGLAALPVLRKADLSARQKAQPPFGGLPVKNAAHVFQSPGPIYEPGGVSHDWWRMGRFLHACGVGADDVVQNCFGYHLTPAGMIFENGARAVGATVLPAGTGQTELQVRAAVDVGTTAYAGTPDYLKVILDKAGAMGEALRITKAAVGGGALFPSLRQEYADRGIACLQCYATADLGNIAYESPAMEGMIVDEGVIVEIVTPGTGTPVAPGDVGEVVVTSLNPDYPLIRFATGDLSAVLPGQSPCGRTNMRIKGWMGRADQTTKIKGMFVRPEQVADFVARHADVARARVIASREGEMDVMTVQIETDATEPAPYAASIADVLKLKGKVELVARGSLPNDGKVIEDLRSYD
;
A
#
# COMPACT_ATOMS: atom_id res chain seq x y z
N MET A 1 14.72 -4.64 22.11
CA MET A 1 13.60 -3.95 21.44
C MET A 1 12.32 -4.26 22.21
N SER A 2 11.44 -3.30 22.40
CA SER A 2 10.14 -3.50 23.01
C SER A 2 9.07 -3.76 21.96
N PHE A 3 7.98 -4.41 22.34
CA PHE A 3 6.82 -4.66 21.50
C PHE A 3 5.66 -3.82 22.00
N PHE A 4 4.77 -3.43 21.09
CA PHE A 4 3.56 -2.67 21.44
C PHE A 4 2.58 -3.55 22.22
N ASP A 5 2.43 -4.79 21.77
CA ASP A 5 1.62 -5.82 22.43
C ASP A 5 2.14 -7.24 22.14
N ASP A 6 1.57 -8.23 22.83
CA ASP A 6 1.97 -9.64 22.71
C ASP A 6 1.60 -10.26 21.34
N LEU A 7 0.73 -9.62 20.56
CA LEU A 7 0.35 -10.12 19.25
C LEU A 7 1.53 -10.12 18.28
N GLU A 8 2.47 -9.19 18.43
CA GLU A 8 3.63 -9.05 17.56
C GLU A 8 4.60 -10.25 17.61
N THR A 9 4.53 -11.05 18.67
CA THR A 9 5.44 -12.20 18.92
C THR A 9 4.74 -13.55 19.00
N ARG A 10 3.42 -13.58 18.78
CA ARG A 10 2.63 -14.84 18.79
C ARG A 10 3.08 -15.81 17.69
N SER A 11 2.83 -17.09 17.87
CA SER A 11 3.11 -18.11 16.86
C SER A 11 2.29 -17.89 15.59
N ALA A 12 2.74 -18.43 14.45
CA ALA A 12 1.99 -18.41 13.20
C ALA A 12 0.61 -19.05 13.35
N ASP A 13 0.52 -20.22 13.98
CA ASP A 13 -0.75 -20.93 14.20
C ASP A 13 -1.74 -20.15 15.08
N ALA A 14 -1.24 -19.50 16.14
CA ALA A 14 -2.08 -18.66 17.00
C ALA A 14 -2.58 -17.42 16.24
N ARG A 15 -1.76 -16.87 15.36
CA ARG A 15 -2.14 -15.74 14.48
C ARG A 15 -3.22 -16.17 13.50
N GLU A 16 -2.97 -17.25 12.78
CA GLU A 16 -3.90 -17.78 11.77
C GLU A 16 -5.26 -18.10 12.38
N THR A 17 -5.29 -18.81 13.51
CA THR A 17 -6.52 -19.11 14.24
C THR A 17 -7.28 -17.86 14.65
N ALA A 18 -6.61 -16.86 15.19
CA ALA A 18 -7.25 -15.63 15.62
C ALA A 18 -7.74 -14.79 14.42
N GLN A 19 -6.97 -14.72 13.35
CA GLN A 19 -7.34 -13.99 12.12
C GLN A 19 -8.52 -14.67 11.42
N LEU A 20 -8.54 -16.00 11.31
CA LEU A 20 -9.67 -16.75 10.75
C LEU A 20 -10.96 -16.55 11.56
N SER A 21 -10.85 -16.59 12.88
CA SER A 21 -12.00 -16.33 13.77
C SER A 21 -12.55 -14.90 13.57
N ALA A 22 -11.67 -13.90 13.56
CA ALA A 22 -12.06 -12.50 13.33
C ALA A 22 -12.68 -12.31 11.94
N LEU A 23 -12.06 -12.89 10.90
CA LEU A 23 -12.57 -12.83 9.53
C LEU A 23 -13.96 -13.45 9.43
N ASN A 24 -14.17 -14.65 9.96
CA ASN A 24 -15.46 -15.34 9.91
C ASN A 24 -16.58 -14.57 10.62
N ALA A 25 -16.26 -13.77 11.63
CA ALA A 25 -17.23 -12.87 12.26
C ALA A 25 -17.64 -11.69 11.35
N LEU A 26 -16.83 -11.33 10.37
CA LEU A 26 -17.06 -10.20 9.46
C LEU A 26 -17.74 -10.60 8.14
N LEU A 27 -17.48 -11.80 7.63
CA LEU A 27 -17.97 -12.29 6.34
C LEU A 27 -19.48 -12.20 6.15
N PRO A 28 -20.34 -12.51 7.17
CA PRO A 28 -21.79 -12.38 7.02
C PRO A 28 -22.26 -10.95 6.67
N GLY A 29 -21.56 -9.92 7.14
CA GLY A 29 -21.84 -8.52 6.81
C GLY A 29 -21.63 -8.19 5.32
N HIS A 30 -20.88 -9.03 4.62
CA HIS A 30 -20.65 -8.94 3.17
C HIS A 30 -21.50 -9.95 2.36
N GLY A 31 -22.38 -10.70 3.00
CA GLY A 31 -23.16 -11.77 2.36
C GLY A 31 -22.32 -13.00 2.00
N LEU A 32 -21.17 -13.19 2.66
CA LEU A 32 -20.24 -14.30 2.43
C LEU A 32 -20.37 -15.36 3.53
N GLY A 33 -20.13 -16.61 3.15
CA GLY A 33 -20.08 -17.74 4.10
C GLY A 33 -18.76 -17.80 4.87
N ALA A 34 -18.76 -18.55 5.98
CA ALA A 34 -17.53 -18.79 6.74
C ALA A 34 -16.54 -19.63 5.93
N LEU A 35 -15.25 -19.43 6.21
CA LEU A 35 -14.14 -20.17 5.64
C LEU A 35 -13.61 -21.19 6.66
N ASP A 36 -13.12 -22.32 6.16
CA ASP A 36 -12.50 -23.37 6.98
C ASP A 36 -11.04 -22.99 7.35
N ASP A 37 -10.37 -22.24 6.46
CA ASP A 37 -9.00 -21.74 6.63
C ASP A 37 -8.79 -20.41 5.90
N LEU A 38 -7.63 -19.76 6.10
CA LEU A 38 -7.30 -18.51 5.42
C LEU A 38 -6.99 -18.69 3.93
N ALA A 39 -6.64 -19.90 3.47
CA ALA A 39 -6.42 -20.16 2.05
C ALA A 39 -7.71 -20.00 1.24
N GLY A 40 -8.87 -20.24 1.86
CA GLY A 40 -10.18 -19.98 1.29
C GLY A 40 -10.44 -18.54 0.86
N LEU A 41 -9.66 -17.56 1.38
CA LEU A 41 -9.72 -16.16 0.92
C LEU A 41 -9.53 -16.06 -0.59
N ALA A 42 -8.63 -16.85 -1.16
CA ALA A 42 -8.31 -16.80 -2.59
C ALA A 42 -9.54 -17.04 -3.50
N ALA A 43 -10.55 -17.72 -3.00
CA ALA A 43 -11.81 -17.98 -3.73
C ALA A 43 -12.81 -16.81 -3.66
N LEU A 44 -12.63 -15.86 -2.74
CA LEU A 44 -13.52 -14.71 -2.59
C LEU A 44 -13.22 -13.63 -3.65
N PRO A 45 -14.25 -12.84 -4.05
CA PRO A 45 -14.05 -11.76 -5.02
C PRO A 45 -13.11 -10.68 -4.49
N VAL A 46 -12.31 -10.11 -5.39
CA VAL A 46 -11.44 -8.96 -5.09
C VAL A 46 -12.23 -7.67 -5.23
N LEU A 47 -12.22 -6.85 -4.18
CA LEU A 47 -12.75 -5.48 -4.21
C LEU A 47 -11.65 -4.54 -4.69
N ARG A 48 -11.81 -3.95 -5.88
CA ARG A 48 -10.81 -3.04 -6.43
C ARG A 48 -11.05 -1.60 -6.02
N LYS A 49 -10.00 -0.92 -5.63
CA LYS A 49 -10.06 0.52 -5.32
C LYS A 49 -10.61 1.34 -6.49
N ALA A 50 -10.27 0.99 -7.71
CA ALA A 50 -10.76 1.65 -8.90
C ALA A 50 -12.30 1.63 -9.05
N ASP A 51 -12.97 0.61 -8.47
CA ASP A 51 -14.42 0.45 -8.58
C ASP A 51 -15.20 1.22 -7.48
N LEU A 52 -14.50 1.66 -6.43
CA LEU A 52 -15.16 2.31 -5.27
C LEU A 52 -15.88 3.60 -5.68
N SER A 53 -15.30 4.44 -6.50
CA SER A 53 -15.92 5.71 -6.91
C SER A 53 -17.28 5.51 -7.58
N ALA A 54 -17.40 4.50 -8.47
CA ALA A 54 -18.66 4.17 -9.12
C ALA A 54 -19.68 3.60 -8.12
N ARG A 55 -19.24 2.68 -7.24
CA ARG A 55 -20.09 2.12 -6.19
C ARG A 55 -20.61 3.18 -5.23
N GLN A 56 -19.76 4.12 -4.80
CA GLN A 56 -20.13 5.20 -3.89
C GLN A 56 -21.08 6.21 -4.52
N LYS A 57 -20.98 6.44 -5.83
CA LYS A 57 -21.99 7.25 -6.55
C LYS A 57 -23.36 6.56 -6.60
N ALA A 58 -23.37 5.22 -6.76
CA ALA A 58 -24.62 4.46 -6.78
C ALA A 58 -25.24 4.29 -5.40
N GLN A 59 -24.43 4.17 -4.34
CA GLN A 59 -24.85 3.96 -2.94
C GLN A 59 -24.00 4.82 -1.99
N PRO A 60 -24.27 6.14 -1.88
CA PRO A 60 -23.52 7.02 -0.99
C PRO A 60 -23.69 6.68 0.50
N PRO A 61 -22.71 7.00 1.36
CA PRO A 61 -21.38 7.50 1.01
C PRO A 61 -20.36 6.39 0.72
N PHE A 62 -20.57 5.14 1.21
CA PHE A 62 -19.55 4.09 1.26
C PHE A 62 -19.77 2.93 0.28
N GLY A 63 -20.64 3.09 -0.74
CA GLY A 63 -20.80 2.11 -1.82
C GLY A 63 -21.45 0.78 -1.37
N GLY A 64 -22.30 0.80 -0.33
CA GLY A 64 -22.93 -0.40 0.23
C GLY A 64 -21.97 -1.29 1.03
N LEU A 65 -20.79 -0.80 1.37
CA LEU A 65 -19.87 -1.51 2.28
C LEU A 65 -20.40 -1.40 3.73
N PRO A 66 -20.20 -2.45 4.56
CA PRO A 66 -20.55 -2.40 5.97
C PRO A 66 -19.71 -1.33 6.69
N VAL A 67 -20.38 -0.40 7.34
CA VAL A 67 -19.74 0.64 8.17
C VAL A 67 -20.51 0.75 9.47
N LYS A 68 -19.77 0.74 10.60
CA LYS A 68 -20.30 0.95 11.95
C LYS A 68 -19.49 2.03 12.65
N ASN A 69 -20.08 2.71 13.60
CA ASN A 69 -19.40 3.66 14.51
C ASN A 69 -18.53 4.72 13.79
N ALA A 70 -18.88 5.10 12.55
CA ALA A 70 -18.17 6.15 11.85
C ALA A 70 -18.41 7.50 12.55
N ALA A 71 -17.34 8.16 12.95
CA ALA A 71 -17.35 9.51 13.51
C ALA A 71 -16.98 10.58 12.48
N HIS A 72 -16.29 10.18 11.41
CA HIS A 72 -15.84 11.06 10.34
C HIS A 72 -16.12 10.44 8.97
N VAL A 73 -16.22 11.29 7.96
CA VAL A 73 -16.18 10.93 6.54
C VAL A 73 -15.05 11.72 5.92
N PHE A 74 -14.09 11.01 5.35
CA PHE A 74 -12.96 11.62 4.65
C PHE A 74 -13.13 11.48 3.14
N GLN A 75 -12.36 12.24 2.40
CA GLN A 75 -12.27 12.16 0.94
C GLN A 75 -10.83 12.06 0.51
N SER A 76 -10.47 10.94 -0.11
CA SER A 76 -9.18 10.79 -0.80
C SER A 76 -9.31 11.05 -2.31
N PRO A 77 -8.17 11.25 -3.01
CA PRO A 77 -8.20 11.43 -4.46
C PRO A 77 -8.87 10.28 -5.19
N GLY A 78 -9.81 10.66 -6.12
CA GLY A 78 -10.59 9.70 -6.89
C GLY A 78 -11.92 10.27 -7.41
N PRO A 79 -12.85 10.99 -6.71
CA PRO A 79 -12.93 11.02 -5.25
C PRO A 79 -13.41 9.68 -4.67
N ILE A 80 -12.84 9.30 -3.54
CA ILE A 80 -13.25 8.12 -2.76
C ILE A 80 -13.52 8.59 -1.33
N TYR A 81 -14.60 8.10 -0.74
CA TYR A 81 -15.00 8.44 0.63
C TYR A 81 -14.69 7.29 1.58
N GLU A 82 -13.98 7.59 2.66
CA GLU A 82 -13.60 6.64 3.68
C GLU A 82 -14.18 7.05 5.05
N PRO A 83 -14.68 6.08 5.85
CA PRO A 83 -15.07 6.35 7.23
C PRO A 83 -13.84 6.46 8.13
N GLY A 84 -13.98 7.20 9.22
CA GLY A 84 -13.02 7.22 10.32
C GLY A 84 -13.72 7.08 11.65
N GLY A 85 -13.18 6.26 12.55
CA GLY A 85 -13.66 6.07 13.90
C GLY A 85 -12.83 6.82 14.94
N VAL A 86 -13.30 6.78 16.19
CA VAL A 86 -12.63 7.40 17.36
C VAL A 86 -12.15 6.37 18.38
N SER A 87 -12.34 5.08 18.12
CA SER A 87 -11.84 4.03 19.00
C SER A 87 -10.32 4.03 19.08
N HIS A 88 -9.78 3.41 20.12
CA HIS A 88 -8.35 3.30 20.33
C HIS A 88 -7.67 2.64 19.13
N ASP A 89 -6.68 3.31 18.56
CA ASP A 89 -5.85 2.87 17.42
C ASP A 89 -6.66 2.33 16.23
N TRP A 90 -7.75 3.00 15.87
CA TRP A 90 -8.72 2.57 14.87
C TRP A 90 -8.06 2.22 13.50
N TRP A 91 -6.99 2.95 13.13
CA TRP A 91 -6.20 2.71 11.92
C TRP A 91 -4.95 1.85 12.15
N ARG A 92 -4.71 1.33 13.38
CA ARG A 92 -3.59 0.44 13.74
C ARG A 92 -2.20 1.06 13.54
N MET A 93 -2.09 2.37 13.69
CA MET A 93 -0.82 3.09 13.51
C MET A 93 0.07 3.02 14.76
N GLY A 94 -0.45 2.61 15.91
CA GLY A 94 0.26 2.55 17.19
C GLY A 94 1.50 1.64 17.16
N ARG A 95 1.40 0.44 16.54
CA ARG A 95 2.55 -0.48 16.41
C ARG A 95 3.69 0.13 15.61
N PHE A 96 3.37 0.86 14.55
CA PHE A 96 4.39 1.55 13.77
C PHE A 96 5.07 2.66 14.58
N LEU A 97 4.30 3.53 15.23
CA LEU A 97 4.86 4.61 16.04
C LEU A 97 5.69 4.07 17.22
N HIS A 98 5.23 2.99 17.87
CA HIS A 98 6.01 2.30 18.88
C HIS A 98 7.33 1.73 18.32
N ALA A 99 7.31 1.15 17.12
CA ALA A 99 8.51 0.67 16.44
C ALA A 99 9.50 1.81 16.11
N CYS A 100 8.98 3.02 15.83
CA CYS A 100 9.80 4.25 15.72
C CYS A 100 10.37 4.74 17.05
N GLY A 101 10.02 4.11 18.17
CA GLY A 101 10.43 4.51 19.52
C GLY A 101 9.62 5.68 20.08
N VAL A 102 8.48 6.00 19.51
CA VAL A 102 7.55 7.03 20.01
C VAL A 102 6.78 6.48 21.22
N GLY A 103 6.65 7.27 22.26
CA GLY A 103 5.97 6.91 23.50
C GLY A 103 5.43 8.11 24.25
N ALA A 104 5.04 7.90 25.52
CA ALA A 104 4.32 8.88 26.35
C ALA A 104 5.09 10.20 26.62
N ASP A 105 6.41 10.14 26.57
CA ASP A 105 7.27 11.32 26.81
C ASP A 105 7.50 12.16 25.53
N ASP A 106 6.94 11.72 24.37
CA ASP A 106 7.16 12.39 23.10
C ASP A 106 6.07 13.42 22.78
N VAL A 107 6.50 14.48 22.11
CA VAL A 107 5.63 15.41 21.41
C VAL A 107 5.84 15.21 19.91
N VAL A 108 4.82 14.71 19.23
CA VAL A 108 4.85 14.39 17.79
C VAL A 108 4.37 15.59 16.99
N GLN A 109 5.24 16.18 16.17
CA GLN A 109 4.82 17.13 15.14
C GLN A 109 4.21 16.36 13.97
N ASN A 110 2.88 16.37 13.88
CA ASN A 110 2.16 15.69 12.82
C ASN A 110 1.91 16.64 11.64
N CYS A 111 2.66 16.44 10.57
CA CYS A 111 2.63 17.25 9.34
C CYS A 111 1.75 16.66 8.24
N PHE A 112 0.98 15.62 8.51
CA PHE A 112 -0.04 15.14 7.58
C PHE A 112 -1.26 16.07 7.58
N GLY A 113 -1.94 16.13 6.41
CA GLY A 113 -3.13 16.96 6.25
C GLY A 113 -4.30 16.48 7.12
N TYR A 114 -4.98 17.44 7.76
CA TYR A 114 -6.22 17.24 8.52
C TYR A 114 -7.46 17.67 7.73
N HIS A 115 -7.27 18.19 6.52
CA HIS A 115 -8.31 18.75 5.69
C HIS A 115 -8.77 17.75 4.63
N LEU A 116 -10.01 17.29 4.73
CA LEU A 116 -10.67 16.26 3.93
C LEU A 116 -10.05 14.87 4.00
N THR A 117 -8.73 14.72 3.92
CA THR A 117 -8.04 13.43 3.93
C THR A 117 -7.83 12.89 5.34
N PRO A 118 -7.78 11.56 5.55
CA PRO A 118 -7.66 10.99 6.89
C PRO A 118 -6.24 10.99 7.45
N ALA A 119 -5.20 11.29 6.66
CA ALA A 119 -3.80 11.03 7.02
C ALA A 119 -3.37 11.68 8.35
N GLY A 120 -3.76 12.93 8.60
CA GLY A 120 -3.50 13.60 9.88
C GLY A 120 -4.11 12.85 11.06
N MET A 121 -5.38 12.45 10.94
CA MET A 121 -6.06 11.70 12.00
C MET A 121 -5.55 10.27 12.16
N ILE A 122 -5.11 9.61 11.08
CA ILE A 122 -4.47 8.28 11.14
C ILE A 122 -3.26 8.31 12.06
N PHE A 123 -2.33 9.25 11.81
CA PHE A 123 -1.10 9.34 12.61
C PHE A 123 -1.36 9.91 14.01
N GLU A 124 -2.30 10.83 14.17
CA GLU A 124 -2.72 11.32 15.49
C GLU A 124 -3.30 10.20 16.35
N ASN A 125 -4.19 9.37 15.78
CA ASN A 125 -4.79 8.25 16.49
C ASN A 125 -3.72 7.26 16.98
N GLY A 126 -2.73 6.95 16.13
CA GLY A 126 -1.59 6.11 16.51
C GLY A 126 -0.68 6.75 17.57
N ALA A 127 -0.39 8.05 17.46
CA ALA A 127 0.42 8.75 18.46
C ALA A 127 -0.25 8.74 19.85
N ARG A 128 -1.57 8.94 19.88
CA ARG A 128 -2.36 8.82 21.11
C ARG A 128 -2.37 7.39 21.66
N ALA A 129 -2.36 6.38 20.76
CA ALA A 129 -2.34 4.97 21.16
C ALA A 129 -1.05 4.59 21.91
N VAL A 130 0.08 5.22 21.57
CA VAL A 130 1.35 5.06 22.30
C VAL A 130 1.52 6.06 23.45
N GLY A 131 0.51 6.88 23.74
CA GLY A 131 0.50 7.86 24.83
C GLY A 131 1.18 9.19 24.52
N ALA A 132 1.64 9.43 23.29
CA ALA A 132 2.34 10.65 22.89
C ALA A 132 1.39 11.86 22.80
N THR A 133 1.93 13.05 23.02
CA THR A 133 1.25 14.32 22.76
C THR A 133 1.43 14.68 21.27
N VAL A 134 0.40 15.28 20.66
CA VAL A 134 0.42 15.64 19.24
C VAL A 134 0.36 17.16 19.06
N LEU A 135 1.31 17.71 18.30
CA LEU A 135 1.21 19.01 17.67
C LEU A 135 0.60 18.81 16.27
N PRO A 136 -0.71 19.15 16.05
CA PRO A 136 -1.38 18.90 14.77
C PRO A 136 -1.03 19.98 13.75
N ALA A 137 0.22 19.96 13.26
CA ALA A 137 0.80 21.00 12.44
C ALA A 137 0.21 21.06 11.01
N GLY A 138 -0.19 19.90 10.47
CA GLY A 138 -0.73 19.81 9.11
C GLY A 138 0.29 20.16 8.04
N THR A 139 -0.18 20.62 6.89
CA THR A 139 0.64 20.96 5.73
C THR A 139 0.86 22.46 5.59
N GLY A 140 1.99 22.87 5.00
CA GLY A 140 2.28 24.31 4.71
C GLY A 140 2.72 25.10 5.93
N GLN A 141 2.83 26.42 5.78
CA GLN A 141 3.24 27.38 6.83
C GLN A 141 4.51 26.97 7.59
N THR A 142 5.52 26.52 6.88
CA THR A 142 6.73 25.86 7.41
C THR A 142 7.43 26.68 8.50
N GLU A 143 7.50 28.01 8.37
CA GLU A 143 8.12 28.88 9.38
C GLU A 143 7.33 28.86 10.71
N LEU A 144 6.01 28.95 10.65
CA LEU A 144 5.17 28.86 11.84
C LEU A 144 5.29 27.48 12.49
N GLN A 145 5.37 26.41 11.70
CA GLN A 145 5.58 25.05 12.21
C GLN A 145 6.91 24.90 12.92
N VAL A 146 8.00 25.48 12.37
CA VAL A 146 9.32 25.46 13.03
C VAL A 146 9.26 26.17 14.38
N ARG A 147 8.68 27.38 14.45
CA ARG A 147 8.52 28.12 15.70
C ARG A 147 7.72 27.34 16.74
N ALA A 148 6.56 26.82 16.35
CA ALA A 148 5.73 26.00 17.24
C ALA A 148 6.48 24.75 17.74
N ALA A 149 7.22 24.06 16.85
CA ALA A 149 8.00 22.88 17.20
C ALA A 149 9.12 23.17 18.22
N VAL A 150 9.77 24.35 18.11
CA VAL A 150 10.76 24.84 19.08
C VAL A 150 10.07 25.15 20.41
N ASP A 151 8.99 25.93 20.38
CA ASP A 151 8.29 26.40 21.58
C ASP A 151 7.74 25.25 22.43
N VAL A 152 7.15 24.21 21.79
CA VAL A 152 6.60 23.05 22.50
C VAL A 152 7.61 21.91 22.69
N GLY A 153 8.80 22.01 22.09
CA GLY A 153 9.87 21.04 22.23
C GLY A 153 9.57 19.69 21.59
N THR A 154 9.11 19.68 20.30
CA THR A 154 8.80 18.42 19.60
C THR A 154 10.01 17.50 19.52
N THR A 155 9.78 16.20 19.81
CA THR A 155 10.83 15.16 19.85
C THR A 155 10.69 14.15 18.73
N ALA A 156 9.49 14.07 18.11
CA ALA A 156 9.19 13.15 17.03
C ALA A 156 8.45 13.86 15.89
N TYR A 157 8.61 13.31 14.70
CA TYR A 157 7.96 13.77 13.48
C TYR A 157 7.04 12.69 12.90
N ALA A 158 5.88 13.09 12.38
CA ALA A 158 5.02 12.27 11.53
C ALA A 158 4.67 13.06 10.26
N GLY A 159 4.91 12.50 9.08
CA GLY A 159 4.67 13.19 7.82
C GLY A 159 5.24 12.46 6.60
N THR A 160 5.26 13.12 5.43
CA THR A 160 5.96 12.58 4.28
C THR A 160 7.47 12.70 4.46
N PRO A 161 8.26 11.78 3.85
CA PRO A 161 9.73 11.80 4.01
C PRO A 161 10.36 13.12 3.60
N ASP A 162 9.95 13.66 2.46
CA ASP A 162 10.51 14.91 1.88
C ASP A 162 10.18 16.15 2.72
N TYR A 163 8.99 16.21 3.33
CA TYR A 163 8.58 17.38 4.11
C TYR A 163 9.34 17.52 5.44
N LEU A 164 9.83 16.41 6.02
CA LEU A 164 10.76 16.48 7.14
C LEU A 164 12.01 17.28 6.79
N LYS A 165 12.59 17.03 5.59
CA LYS A 165 13.74 17.81 5.11
C LYS A 165 13.40 19.28 5.01
N VAL A 166 12.25 19.65 4.47
CA VAL A 166 11.79 21.04 4.36
C VAL A 166 11.73 21.72 5.74
N ILE A 167 11.20 21.01 6.77
CA ILE A 167 11.14 21.51 8.15
C ILE A 167 12.56 21.72 8.72
N LEU A 168 13.45 20.73 8.57
CA LEU A 168 14.82 20.80 9.08
C LEU A 168 15.65 21.90 8.42
N ASP A 169 15.56 22.02 7.10
CA ASP A 169 16.28 23.05 6.35
C ASP A 169 15.76 24.47 6.70
N LYS A 170 14.43 24.59 6.88
CA LYS A 170 13.83 25.87 7.33
C LYS A 170 14.29 26.24 8.74
N ALA A 171 14.35 25.28 9.66
CA ALA A 171 14.85 25.51 11.01
C ALA A 171 16.29 26.02 10.98
N GLY A 172 17.17 25.37 10.20
CA GLY A 172 18.53 25.80 10.01
C GLY A 172 18.63 27.23 9.43
N ALA A 173 17.82 27.57 8.43
CA ALA A 173 17.77 28.91 7.87
C ALA A 173 17.27 29.99 8.85
N MET A 174 16.46 29.59 9.85
CA MET A 174 15.98 30.47 10.92
C MET A 174 16.97 30.55 12.12
N GLY A 175 18.03 29.74 12.13
CA GLY A 175 18.94 29.62 13.26
C GLY A 175 18.34 28.85 14.45
N GLU A 176 17.30 28.07 14.22
CA GLU A 176 16.58 27.30 15.23
C GLU A 176 17.08 25.85 15.29
N ALA A 177 17.07 25.26 16.51
CA ALA A 177 17.43 23.87 16.73
C ALA A 177 16.20 23.06 17.17
N LEU A 178 15.79 22.12 16.32
CA LEU A 178 14.73 21.16 16.65
C LEU A 178 15.28 20.00 17.48
N ARG A 179 14.43 19.44 18.36
CA ARG A 179 14.77 18.29 19.20
C ARG A 179 14.31 16.95 18.61
N ILE A 180 13.90 16.94 17.34
CA ILE A 180 13.39 15.75 16.65
C ILE A 180 14.52 14.73 16.49
N THR A 181 14.35 13.56 17.08
CA THR A 181 15.27 12.42 16.98
C THR A 181 14.62 11.17 16.38
N LYS A 182 13.29 11.19 16.20
CA LYS A 182 12.47 10.08 15.72
C LYS A 182 11.59 10.57 14.59
N ALA A 183 11.47 9.79 13.52
CA ALA A 183 10.59 10.12 12.41
C ALA A 183 9.80 8.89 11.94
N ALA A 184 8.49 9.02 11.95
CA ALA A 184 7.52 8.06 11.41
C ALA A 184 7.00 8.59 10.08
N VAL A 185 7.48 8.05 8.95
CA VAL A 185 7.14 8.58 7.64
C VAL A 185 6.29 7.63 6.81
N GLY A 186 5.47 8.20 5.93
CA GLY A 186 4.61 7.46 5.00
C GLY A 186 4.07 8.35 3.88
N GLY A 187 3.26 7.78 2.98
CA GLY A 187 2.64 8.53 1.89
C GLY A 187 3.59 9.05 0.81
N GLY A 188 4.86 8.72 0.88
CA GLY A 188 5.90 9.07 -0.10
C GLY A 188 7.08 8.12 0.00
N ALA A 189 7.94 8.11 -1.02
CA ALA A 189 9.14 7.27 -1.04
C ALA A 189 10.23 7.85 -0.13
N LEU A 190 10.76 7.04 0.78
CA LEU A 190 11.96 7.36 1.56
C LEU A 190 13.19 6.82 0.81
N PHE A 191 13.81 7.67 -0.01
CA PHE A 191 15.01 7.30 -0.75
C PHE A 191 16.21 7.06 0.19
N PRO A 192 17.14 6.14 -0.18
CA PRO A 192 18.32 5.84 0.64
C PRO A 192 19.17 7.07 1.00
N SER A 193 19.33 8.00 0.07
CA SER A 193 20.07 9.26 0.30
C SER A 193 19.41 10.12 1.37
N LEU A 194 18.09 10.23 1.34
CA LEU A 194 17.32 11.01 2.30
C LEU A 194 17.33 10.34 3.70
N ARG A 195 17.22 9.01 3.73
CA ARG A 195 17.36 8.24 4.99
C ARG A 195 18.74 8.46 5.61
N GLN A 196 19.80 8.45 4.80
CA GLN A 196 21.17 8.72 5.28
C GLN A 196 21.32 10.14 5.82
N GLU A 197 20.77 11.15 5.13
CA GLU A 197 20.76 12.53 5.60
C GLU A 197 20.11 12.66 7.00
N TYR A 198 19.00 11.95 7.24
CA TYR A 198 18.35 11.95 8.56
C TYR A 198 19.21 11.24 9.61
N ALA A 199 19.82 10.12 9.28
CA ALA A 199 20.73 9.42 10.18
C ALA A 199 21.94 10.30 10.56
N ASP A 200 22.52 11.03 9.61
CA ASP A 200 23.63 11.97 9.84
C ASP A 200 23.22 13.14 10.76
N ARG A 201 21.93 13.49 10.76
CA ARG A 201 21.35 14.49 11.70
C ARG A 201 20.90 13.88 13.03
N GLY A 202 21.16 12.59 13.28
CA GLY A 202 20.78 11.88 14.50
C GLY A 202 19.29 11.53 14.59
N ILE A 203 18.58 11.47 13.46
CA ILE A 203 17.14 11.16 13.40
C ILE A 203 16.95 9.71 12.93
N ALA A 204 16.39 8.87 13.81
CA ALA A 204 15.95 7.53 13.45
C ALA A 204 14.64 7.62 12.63
N CYS A 205 14.70 7.30 11.35
CA CYS A 205 13.58 7.43 10.42
C CYS A 205 13.12 6.05 9.92
N LEU A 206 11.89 5.67 10.24
CA LEU A 206 11.23 4.46 9.74
C LEU A 206 10.02 4.81 8.88
N GLN A 207 9.71 3.92 7.95
CA GLN A 207 8.64 4.10 6.96
C GLN A 207 7.52 3.08 7.17
N CYS A 208 6.26 3.49 6.92
CA CYS A 208 5.12 2.58 6.83
C CYS A 208 4.54 2.53 5.41
N TYR A 209 3.83 1.44 5.15
CA TYR A 209 2.91 1.30 4.02
C TYR A 209 1.49 1.34 4.56
N ALA A 210 0.79 2.41 4.24
CA ALA A 210 -0.56 2.69 4.71
C ALA A 210 -1.40 3.35 3.60
N THR A 211 -2.72 3.14 3.64
CA THR A 211 -3.66 3.82 2.73
C THR A 211 -4.79 4.50 3.50
N ALA A 212 -5.47 5.45 2.87
CA ALA A 212 -6.63 6.11 3.45
C ALA A 212 -7.76 5.11 3.79
N ASP A 213 -7.95 4.10 2.95
CA ASP A 213 -9.00 3.09 3.10
C ASP A 213 -8.73 2.11 4.24
N LEU A 214 -7.46 1.70 4.39
CA LEU A 214 -7.07 0.58 5.25
C LEU A 214 -6.36 1.00 6.54
N GLY A 215 -5.80 2.23 6.60
CA GLY A 215 -4.86 2.59 7.64
C GLY A 215 -3.51 1.88 7.46
N ASN A 216 -2.85 1.51 8.55
CA ASN A 216 -1.57 0.81 8.51
C ASN A 216 -1.73 -0.62 7.99
N ILE A 217 -0.93 -0.96 6.97
CA ILE A 217 -0.86 -2.30 6.37
C ILE A 217 0.42 -3.00 6.81
N ALA A 218 1.55 -2.30 6.70
CA ALA A 218 2.86 -2.83 7.06
C ALA A 218 3.81 -1.69 7.43
N TYR A 219 4.84 -1.99 8.21
CA TYR A 219 5.77 -0.99 8.72
C TYR A 219 7.18 -1.54 8.90
N GLU A 220 8.17 -0.68 8.75
CA GLU A 220 9.54 -0.98 9.09
C GLU A 220 9.72 -1.10 10.61
N SER A 221 10.66 -1.93 11.01
CA SER A 221 11.20 -1.97 12.35
C SER A 221 12.64 -1.46 12.36
N PRO A 222 13.28 -1.27 13.54
CA PRO A 222 14.69 -0.91 13.60
C PRO A 222 15.65 -1.91 12.92
N ALA A 223 15.19 -3.12 12.57
CA ALA A 223 15.96 -4.07 11.76
C ALA A 223 16.11 -3.64 10.30
N MET A 224 15.20 -2.79 9.80
CA MET A 224 15.18 -2.26 8.42
C MET A 224 15.25 -3.34 7.33
N GLU A 225 14.67 -4.51 7.61
CA GLU A 225 14.61 -5.64 6.67
C GLU A 225 13.18 -5.90 6.22
N GLY A 226 12.70 -5.11 5.25
CA GLY A 226 11.33 -5.13 4.78
C GLY A 226 10.35 -4.50 5.77
N MET A 227 9.06 -4.65 5.49
CA MET A 227 7.96 -4.13 6.31
C MET A 227 7.17 -5.29 6.91
N ILE A 228 6.95 -5.25 8.22
CA ILE A 228 6.17 -6.24 8.96
C ILE A 228 4.69 -5.93 8.76
N VAL A 229 3.91 -6.91 8.35
CA VAL A 229 2.46 -6.78 8.20
C VAL A 229 1.82 -6.57 9.58
N ASP A 230 0.89 -5.62 9.67
CA ASP A 230 0.16 -5.35 10.91
C ASP A 230 -0.73 -6.54 11.30
N GLU A 231 -0.91 -6.76 12.61
CA GLU A 231 -1.66 -7.89 13.16
C GLU A 231 -3.18 -7.85 12.89
N GLY A 232 -3.71 -6.68 12.55
CA GLY A 232 -5.13 -6.46 12.25
C GLY A 232 -5.50 -6.52 10.76
N VAL A 233 -4.56 -6.97 9.91
CA VAL A 233 -4.84 -7.20 8.49
C VAL A 233 -4.28 -8.54 8.03
N ILE A 234 -4.87 -9.08 6.95
CA ILE A 234 -4.32 -10.21 6.19
C ILE A 234 -3.90 -9.67 4.84
N VAL A 235 -2.66 -9.96 4.44
CA VAL A 235 -2.10 -9.51 3.16
C VAL A 235 -1.89 -10.71 2.25
N GLU A 236 -2.37 -10.61 1.02
CA GLU A 236 -2.12 -11.52 -0.08
C GLU A 236 -1.31 -10.76 -1.15
N ILE A 237 -0.37 -11.44 -1.78
CA ILE A 237 0.32 -10.96 -2.99
C ILE A 237 -0.23 -11.77 -4.16
N VAL A 238 -0.87 -11.10 -5.11
CA VAL A 238 -1.62 -11.77 -6.19
C VAL A 238 -1.14 -11.33 -7.56
N THR A 239 -1.39 -12.15 -8.57
CA THR A 239 -1.17 -11.75 -9.97
C THR A 239 -2.07 -10.56 -10.30
N PRO A 240 -1.53 -9.41 -10.75
CA PRO A 240 -2.31 -8.23 -11.07
C PRO A 240 -3.48 -8.53 -12.01
N GLY A 241 -4.65 -8.00 -11.67
CA GLY A 241 -5.87 -8.18 -12.45
C GLY A 241 -6.65 -9.48 -12.18
N THR A 242 -6.03 -10.52 -11.60
CA THR A 242 -6.70 -11.83 -11.42
C THR A 242 -7.19 -12.09 -9.99
N GLY A 243 -6.44 -11.67 -8.99
CA GLY A 243 -6.65 -12.04 -7.60
C GLY A 243 -6.11 -13.44 -7.23
N THR A 244 -5.38 -14.11 -8.12
CA THR A 244 -4.73 -15.40 -7.86
C THR A 244 -3.42 -15.18 -7.12
N PRO A 245 -3.18 -15.82 -5.96
CA PRO A 245 -1.92 -15.70 -5.24
C PRO A 245 -0.71 -16.08 -6.08
N VAL A 246 0.39 -15.33 -5.95
CA VAL A 246 1.68 -15.65 -6.58
C VAL A 246 2.53 -16.55 -5.69
N ALA A 247 3.60 -17.13 -6.24
CA ALA A 247 4.55 -17.90 -5.43
C ALA A 247 5.27 -16.97 -4.42
N PRO A 248 5.64 -17.48 -3.22
CA PRO A 248 6.37 -16.69 -2.24
C PRO A 248 7.67 -16.09 -2.82
N GLY A 249 7.83 -14.77 -2.68
CA GLY A 249 8.97 -14.02 -3.22
C GLY A 249 8.74 -13.40 -4.59
N ASP A 250 7.72 -13.82 -5.33
CA ASP A 250 7.31 -13.19 -6.58
C ASP A 250 6.61 -11.85 -6.30
N VAL A 251 6.78 -10.91 -7.25
CA VAL A 251 6.14 -9.61 -7.20
C VAL A 251 4.70 -9.73 -7.72
N GLY A 252 3.77 -9.14 -6.98
CA GLY A 252 2.36 -9.09 -7.35
C GLY A 252 1.62 -7.92 -6.73
N GLU A 253 0.33 -7.82 -7.03
CA GLU A 253 -0.57 -6.80 -6.47
C GLU A 253 -0.86 -7.10 -5.00
N VAL A 254 -0.79 -6.07 -4.17
CA VAL A 254 -1.13 -6.16 -2.75
C VAL A 254 -2.63 -6.15 -2.57
N VAL A 255 -3.17 -7.25 -2.08
CA VAL A 255 -4.59 -7.40 -1.69
C VAL A 255 -4.65 -7.52 -0.17
N VAL A 256 -5.52 -6.74 0.46
CA VAL A 256 -5.59 -6.64 1.92
C VAL A 256 -7.00 -6.94 2.41
N THR A 257 -7.10 -7.80 3.41
CA THR A 257 -8.32 -7.97 4.19
C THR A 257 -8.15 -7.28 5.54
N SER A 258 -8.94 -6.23 5.79
CA SER A 258 -8.98 -5.50 7.06
C SER A 258 -9.90 -6.20 8.05
N LEU A 259 -9.37 -6.51 9.23
CA LEU A 259 -10.12 -7.12 10.33
C LEU A 259 -10.76 -6.07 11.25
N ASN A 260 -10.85 -4.81 10.82
CA ASN A 260 -11.54 -3.76 11.58
C ASN A 260 -13.05 -4.02 11.58
N PRO A 261 -13.70 -4.25 12.74
CA PRO A 261 -15.13 -4.58 12.80
C PRO A 261 -16.05 -3.41 12.44
N ASP A 262 -15.54 -2.19 12.47
CA ASP A 262 -16.29 -0.99 12.12
C ASP A 262 -16.27 -0.69 10.61
N TYR A 263 -15.18 -1.07 9.94
CA TYR A 263 -15.01 -0.93 8.49
C TYR A 263 -14.21 -2.11 7.94
N PRO A 264 -14.81 -3.30 7.85
CA PRO A 264 -14.14 -4.44 7.24
C PRO A 264 -14.05 -4.25 5.73
N LEU A 265 -12.87 -4.49 5.17
CA LEU A 265 -12.65 -4.57 3.73
C LEU A 265 -12.11 -5.97 3.41
N ILE A 266 -12.88 -6.75 2.67
CA ILE A 266 -12.50 -8.12 2.31
C ILE A 266 -11.83 -8.11 0.95
N ARG A 267 -10.58 -8.61 0.90
CA ARG A 267 -9.76 -8.70 -0.32
C ARG A 267 -9.72 -7.40 -1.12
N PHE A 268 -9.35 -6.32 -0.46
CA PHE A 268 -9.23 -5.01 -1.08
C PHE A 268 -7.91 -4.89 -1.83
N ALA A 269 -7.98 -4.76 -3.16
CA ALA A 269 -6.83 -4.54 -4.03
C ALA A 269 -6.41 -3.07 -3.99
N THR A 270 -5.21 -2.81 -3.50
CA THR A 270 -4.68 -1.45 -3.32
C THR A 270 -4.25 -0.78 -4.63
N GLY A 271 -3.99 -1.59 -5.66
CA GLY A 271 -3.35 -1.15 -6.90
C GLY A 271 -1.85 -0.91 -6.76
N ASP A 272 -1.22 -1.40 -5.69
CA ASP A 272 0.22 -1.32 -5.47
C ASP A 272 0.88 -2.70 -5.60
N LEU A 273 2.17 -2.72 -5.95
CA LEU A 273 2.99 -3.92 -6.04
C LEU A 273 3.86 -4.10 -4.81
N SER A 274 4.00 -5.37 -4.39
CA SER A 274 4.98 -5.81 -3.40
C SER A 274 5.35 -7.28 -3.62
N ALA A 275 6.20 -7.83 -2.75
CA ALA A 275 6.51 -9.25 -2.69
C ALA A 275 6.68 -9.66 -1.22
N VAL A 276 6.36 -10.92 -0.91
CA VAL A 276 6.65 -11.50 0.41
C VAL A 276 8.17 -11.59 0.59
N LEU A 277 8.68 -11.12 1.72
CA LEU A 277 10.07 -11.29 2.12
C LEU A 277 10.16 -12.55 3.01
N PRO A 278 10.90 -13.58 2.59
CA PRO A 278 10.96 -14.82 3.36
C PRO A 278 11.71 -14.66 4.68
N GLY A 279 11.46 -15.58 5.59
CA GLY A 279 12.12 -15.66 6.89
C GLY A 279 11.53 -14.72 7.95
N GLN A 280 11.95 -14.92 9.19
CA GLN A 280 11.51 -14.13 10.34
C GLN A 280 12.29 -12.82 10.45
N SER A 281 11.66 -11.77 10.97
CA SER A 281 12.34 -10.50 11.22
C SER A 281 13.39 -10.62 12.33
N PRO A 282 14.61 -10.07 12.14
CA PRO A 282 15.63 -10.02 13.21
C PRO A 282 15.20 -9.23 14.44
N CYS A 283 14.15 -8.41 14.35
CA CYS A 283 13.62 -7.66 15.48
C CYS A 283 12.76 -8.52 16.43
N GLY A 284 12.53 -9.80 16.12
CA GLY A 284 11.74 -10.73 16.93
C GLY A 284 10.23 -10.74 16.64
N ARG A 285 9.73 -9.83 15.81
CA ARG A 285 8.34 -9.87 15.33
C ARG A 285 8.13 -11.06 14.41
N THR A 286 7.02 -11.75 14.58
CA THR A 286 6.79 -13.06 13.94
C THR A 286 5.84 -13.01 12.75
N ASN A 287 5.20 -11.88 12.48
CA ASN A 287 4.30 -11.77 11.34
C ASN A 287 5.06 -11.72 10.01
N MET A 288 4.34 -12.01 8.92
CA MET A 288 4.83 -11.93 7.55
C MET A 288 5.47 -10.56 7.28
N ARG A 289 6.50 -10.56 6.44
CA ARG A 289 7.12 -9.32 5.93
C ARG A 289 6.88 -9.19 4.44
N ILE A 290 6.74 -7.95 3.99
CA ILE A 290 6.73 -7.59 2.58
C ILE A 290 7.92 -6.67 2.26
N LYS A 291 8.31 -6.60 0.99
CA LYS A 291 9.42 -5.74 0.55
C LYS A 291 9.10 -4.24 0.62
N GLY A 292 7.84 -3.88 0.92
CA GLY A 292 7.34 -2.52 0.84
C GLY A 292 6.78 -2.20 -0.54
N TRP A 293 6.57 -0.90 -0.83
CA TRP A 293 6.03 -0.46 -2.10
C TRP A 293 7.04 -0.64 -3.23
N MET A 294 6.65 -1.37 -4.29
CA MET A 294 7.48 -1.68 -5.45
C MET A 294 6.94 -1.09 -6.76
N GLY A 295 5.98 -0.17 -6.68
CA GLY A 295 5.34 0.45 -7.82
C GLY A 295 3.83 0.27 -7.81
N ARG A 296 3.18 0.67 -8.91
CA ARG A 296 1.73 0.53 -9.10
C ARG A 296 1.41 -0.71 -9.90
N ALA A 297 0.42 -1.47 -9.44
CA ALA A 297 -0.19 -2.57 -10.18
C ALA A 297 -1.20 -2.06 -11.22
N ASP A 298 -1.76 -0.87 -10.98
CA ASP A 298 -2.64 -0.18 -11.92
C ASP A 298 -1.80 0.43 -13.05
N GLN A 299 -1.42 -0.43 -13.97
CA GLN A 299 -0.60 -0.13 -15.13
C GLN A 299 -1.50 0.20 -16.35
N THR A 300 -2.70 0.70 -16.10
CA THR A 300 -3.61 1.11 -17.18
C THR A 300 -2.94 2.17 -18.05
N THR A 301 -2.72 1.86 -19.30
CA THR A 301 -2.06 2.74 -20.27
C THR A 301 -2.97 3.01 -21.44
N LYS A 302 -3.03 4.26 -21.90
CA LYS A 302 -3.77 4.65 -23.09
C LYS A 302 -2.88 4.52 -24.32
N ILE A 303 -3.18 3.60 -25.23
CA ILE A 303 -2.42 3.35 -26.46
C ILE A 303 -3.36 3.59 -27.66
N LYS A 304 -2.99 4.45 -28.60
CA LYS A 304 -3.82 4.80 -29.77
C LYS A 304 -5.26 5.17 -29.39
N GLY A 305 -5.44 5.87 -28.25
CA GLY A 305 -6.77 6.28 -27.79
C GLY A 305 -7.55 5.24 -26.98
N MET A 306 -7.10 3.99 -26.92
CA MET A 306 -7.74 2.89 -26.17
C MET A 306 -7.02 2.60 -24.86
N PHE A 307 -7.76 2.34 -23.80
CA PHE A 307 -7.19 1.91 -22.52
C PHE A 307 -6.88 0.42 -22.56
N VAL A 308 -5.63 0.08 -22.29
CA VAL A 308 -5.16 -1.29 -22.05
C VAL A 308 -4.97 -1.45 -20.56
N ARG A 309 -5.53 -2.52 -19.99
CA ARG A 309 -5.57 -2.80 -18.55
C ARG A 309 -4.97 -4.16 -18.22
N PRO A 310 -4.36 -4.33 -17.03
CA PRO A 310 -3.83 -5.63 -16.58
C PRO A 310 -4.83 -6.78 -16.67
N GLU A 311 -6.12 -6.54 -16.38
CA GLU A 311 -7.18 -7.55 -16.46
C GLU A 311 -7.33 -8.11 -17.87
N GLN A 312 -7.22 -7.26 -18.89
CA GLN A 312 -7.31 -7.71 -20.28
C GLN A 312 -6.09 -8.58 -20.66
N VAL A 313 -4.91 -8.26 -20.14
CA VAL A 313 -3.72 -9.10 -20.38
C VAL A 313 -3.88 -10.45 -19.68
N ALA A 314 -4.44 -10.46 -18.46
CA ALA A 314 -4.75 -11.70 -17.75
C ALA A 314 -5.78 -12.55 -18.49
N ASP A 315 -6.85 -11.95 -19.04
CA ASP A 315 -7.84 -12.64 -19.88
C ASP A 315 -7.20 -13.24 -21.14
N PHE A 316 -6.24 -12.54 -21.74
CA PHE A 316 -5.47 -13.08 -22.86
C PHE A 316 -4.67 -14.32 -22.45
N VAL A 317 -3.92 -14.24 -21.34
CA VAL A 317 -3.13 -15.38 -20.83
C VAL A 317 -4.04 -16.57 -20.50
N ALA A 318 -5.18 -16.35 -19.85
CA ALA A 318 -6.12 -17.41 -19.49
C ALA A 318 -6.71 -18.15 -20.69
N ARG A 319 -6.78 -17.52 -21.88
CA ARG A 319 -7.27 -18.16 -23.12
C ARG A 319 -6.26 -19.12 -23.77
N HIS A 320 -5.00 -19.06 -23.34
CA HIS A 320 -3.89 -19.81 -23.96
C HIS A 320 -3.12 -20.62 -22.94
N ALA A 321 -3.43 -21.91 -22.82
CA ALA A 321 -2.81 -22.80 -21.81
C ALA A 321 -1.29 -22.98 -21.96
N ASP A 322 -0.75 -22.68 -23.13
CA ASP A 322 0.68 -22.73 -23.47
C ASP A 322 1.42 -21.43 -23.14
N VAL A 323 0.70 -20.35 -22.78
CA VAL A 323 1.28 -19.07 -22.40
C VAL A 323 1.52 -19.06 -20.89
N ALA A 324 2.77 -18.89 -20.46
CA ALA A 324 3.12 -18.78 -19.06
C ALA A 324 2.86 -17.35 -18.52
N ARG A 325 3.30 -16.33 -19.27
CA ARG A 325 3.14 -14.90 -18.93
C ARG A 325 3.07 -14.06 -20.18
N ALA A 326 2.48 -12.87 -20.06
CA ALA A 326 2.52 -11.86 -21.12
C ALA A 326 2.79 -10.47 -20.53
N ARG A 327 3.48 -9.62 -21.31
CA ARG A 327 3.72 -8.21 -20.99
C ARG A 327 3.39 -7.36 -22.20
N VAL A 328 2.61 -6.30 -21.99
CA VAL A 328 2.35 -5.28 -23.00
C VAL A 328 3.36 -4.15 -22.83
N ILE A 329 4.01 -3.77 -23.91
CA ILE A 329 4.91 -2.63 -23.98
C ILE A 329 4.26 -1.55 -24.85
N ALA A 330 4.07 -0.36 -24.28
CA ALA A 330 3.68 0.84 -25.00
C ALA A 330 4.94 1.64 -25.35
N SER A 331 5.16 1.90 -26.63
CA SER A 331 6.31 2.68 -27.12
C SER A 331 5.85 3.67 -28.20
N ARG A 332 6.77 4.47 -28.75
CA ARG A 332 6.52 5.33 -29.89
C ARG A 332 7.46 5.02 -31.03
N GLU A 333 6.91 5.05 -32.24
CA GLU A 333 7.67 5.12 -33.51
C GLU A 333 7.28 6.43 -34.21
N GLY A 334 8.14 7.43 -34.13
CA GLY A 334 7.79 8.81 -34.53
C GLY A 334 6.66 9.35 -33.64
N GLU A 335 5.59 9.84 -34.27
CA GLU A 335 4.41 10.37 -33.57
C GLU A 335 3.34 9.30 -33.25
N MET A 336 3.57 8.03 -33.61
CA MET A 336 2.57 6.97 -33.46
C MET A 336 2.87 6.07 -32.28
N ASP A 337 1.87 5.83 -31.45
CA ASP A 337 1.91 4.81 -30.41
C ASP A 337 2.04 3.41 -31.03
N VAL A 338 2.92 2.60 -30.48
CA VAL A 338 3.12 1.20 -30.82
C VAL A 338 2.85 0.35 -29.59
N MET A 339 2.05 -0.70 -29.76
CA MET A 339 1.84 -1.74 -28.77
C MET A 339 2.59 -3.00 -29.18
N THR A 340 3.46 -3.50 -28.31
CA THR A 340 4.11 -4.80 -28.45
C THR A 340 3.65 -5.69 -27.30
N VAL A 341 3.26 -6.94 -27.59
CA VAL A 341 2.91 -7.93 -26.58
C VAL A 341 3.99 -9.01 -26.58
N GLN A 342 4.79 -9.06 -25.53
CA GLN A 342 5.76 -10.10 -25.28
C GLN A 342 5.09 -11.26 -24.57
N ILE A 343 5.26 -12.48 -25.09
CA ILE A 343 4.57 -13.69 -24.63
C ILE A 343 5.60 -14.77 -24.29
N GLU A 344 5.65 -15.19 -23.02
CA GLU A 344 6.42 -16.34 -22.59
C GLU A 344 5.71 -17.64 -22.98
N THR A 345 6.23 -18.31 -23.98
CA THR A 345 5.69 -19.57 -24.51
C THR A 345 6.79 -20.39 -25.17
N ASP A 346 6.54 -21.69 -25.35
CA ASP A 346 7.40 -22.59 -26.15
C ASP A 346 6.94 -22.66 -27.63
N ALA A 347 5.84 -21.97 -27.97
CA ALA A 347 5.38 -21.88 -29.34
C ALA A 347 6.32 -21.04 -30.22
N THR A 348 6.32 -21.30 -31.52
CA THR A 348 7.15 -20.60 -32.50
C THR A 348 6.36 -19.72 -33.45
N GLU A 349 5.04 -19.86 -33.46
CA GLU A 349 4.14 -19.15 -34.38
C GLU A 349 3.34 -18.04 -33.67
N PRO A 350 3.52 -16.75 -34.00
CA PRO A 350 2.83 -15.65 -33.32
C PRO A 350 1.38 -15.43 -33.79
N ALA A 351 0.99 -15.95 -34.96
CA ALA A 351 -0.30 -15.67 -35.60
C ALA A 351 -1.53 -16.01 -34.72
N PRO A 352 -1.59 -17.15 -34.01
CA PRO A 352 -2.73 -17.47 -33.14
C PRO A 352 -2.98 -16.43 -32.04
N TYR A 353 -1.90 -15.86 -31.50
CA TYR A 353 -1.96 -14.89 -30.42
C TYR A 353 -2.41 -13.50 -30.90
N ALA A 354 -2.01 -13.10 -32.10
CA ALA A 354 -2.33 -11.78 -32.65
C ALA A 354 -3.86 -11.54 -32.77
N ALA A 355 -4.62 -12.56 -33.19
CA ALA A 355 -6.06 -12.49 -33.26
C ALA A 355 -6.72 -12.37 -31.88
N SER A 356 -6.23 -13.17 -30.91
CA SER A 356 -6.71 -13.17 -29.54
C SER A 356 -6.39 -11.83 -28.83
N ILE A 357 -5.19 -11.28 -29.02
CA ILE A 357 -4.79 -9.97 -28.51
C ILE A 357 -5.73 -8.87 -29.05
N ALA A 358 -5.99 -8.86 -30.36
CA ALA A 358 -6.87 -7.87 -30.95
C ALA A 358 -8.31 -7.98 -30.43
N ASP A 359 -8.77 -9.20 -30.13
CA ASP A 359 -10.09 -9.41 -29.54
C ASP A 359 -10.14 -8.97 -28.07
N VAL A 360 -9.17 -9.31 -27.25
CA VAL A 360 -9.17 -9.04 -25.80
C VAL A 360 -8.82 -7.58 -25.51
N LEU A 361 -7.72 -7.09 -26.07
CA LEU A 361 -7.23 -5.72 -25.83
C LEU A 361 -7.95 -4.67 -26.67
N LYS A 362 -8.80 -5.09 -27.64
CA LYS A 362 -9.49 -4.23 -28.61
C LYS A 362 -8.52 -3.36 -29.42
N LEU A 363 -7.26 -3.80 -29.52
CA LEU A 363 -6.16 -3.11 -30.17
C LEU A 363 -5.19 -4.10 -30.84
N LYS A 364 -4.80 -3.82 -32.07
CA LYS A 364 -3.76 -4.61 -32.76
C LYS A 364 -2.38 -4.18 -32.28
N GLY A 365 -1.51 -5.15 -31.96
CA GLY A 365 -0.14 -4.97 -31.53
C GLY A 365 0.84 -5.90 -32.24
N LYS A 366 2.13 -5.59 -32.14
CA LYS A 366 3.21 -6.52 -32.50
C LYS A 366 3.22 -7.67 -31.47
N VAL A 367 3.50 -8.89 -31.92
CA VAL A 367 3.63 -10.05 -31.03
C VAL A 367 5.07 -10.51 -31.06
N GLU A 368 5.68 -10.60 -29.89
CA GLU A 368 7.02 -11.13 -29.67
C GLU A 368 6.95 -12.37 -28.77
N LEU A 369 7.35 -13.51 -29.29
CA LEU A 369 7.46 -14.74 -28.52
C LEU A 369 8.84 -14.75 -27.82
N VAL A 370 8.83 -14.95 -26.52
CA VAL A 370 10.04 -14.98 -25.69
C VAL A 370 10.11 -16.26 -24.88
N ALA A 371 11.31 -16.67 -24.51
CA ALA A 371 11.52 -17.89 -23.74
C ALA A 371 10.86 -17.81 -22.37
N ARG A 372 10.35 -18.92 -21.85
CA ARG A 372 9.79 -19.00 -20.49
C ARG A 372 10.79 -18.52 -19.46
N GLY A 373 10.35 -17.67 -18.53
CA GLY A 373 11.17 -17.09 -17.47
C GLY A 373 12.08 -15.93 -17.91
N SER A 374 11.96 -15.43 -19.16
CA SER A 374 12.79 -14.33 -19.66
C SER A 374 12.23 -12.94 -19.33
N LEU A 375 10.92 -12.82 -19.10
CA LEU A 375 10.32 -11.53 -18.68
C LEU A 375 10.76 -11.20 -17.25
N PRO A 376 11.12 -9.93 -16.96
CA PRO A 376 11.51 -9.51 -15.62
C PRO A 376 10.44 -9.84 -14.58
N ASN A 377 10.86 -10.29 -13.39
CA ASN A 377 9.97 -10.50 -12.25
C ASN A 377 9.82 -9.21 -11.43
N ASP A 378 9.26 -8.17 -12.06
CA ASP A 378 9.06 -6.83 -11.51
C ASP A 378 7.57 -6.49 -11.29
N GLY A 379 6.68 -7.46 -11.52
CA GLY A 379 5.23 -7.31 -11.39
C GLY A 379 4.57 -6.45 -12.46
N LYS A 380 5.33 -5.94 -13.44
CA LYS A 380 4.78 -5.16 -14.53
C LYS A 380 4.15 -6.08 -15.59
N VAL A 381 2.86 -5.91 -15.77
CA VAL A 381 2.06 -6.53 -16.84
C VAL A 381 1.98 -5.61 -18.05
N ILE A 382 2.00 -4.29 -17.81
CA ILE A 382 2.06 -3.25 -18.84
C ILE A 382 3.22 -2.32 -18.51
N GLU A 383 4.07 -2.03 -19.49
CA GLU A 383 5.20 -1.12 -19.37
C GLU A 383 5.07 0.01 -20.40
N ASP A 384 5.01 1.25 -19.93
CA ASP A 384 4.95 2.43 -20.78
C ASP A 384 6.36 3.04 -20.90
N LEU A 385 6.95 2.91 -22.08
CA LEU A 385 8.29 3.43 -22.39
C LEU A 385 8.25 4.79 -23.10
N ARG A 386 7.07 5.39 -23.25
CA ARG A 386 6.92 6.68 -23.92
C ARG A 386 7.39 7.81 -22.99
N SER A 387 8.23 8.73 -23.48
CA SER A 387 8.46 10.00 -22.81
C SER A 387 7.31 10.98 -23.11
N TYR A 388 6.96 11.78 -22.13
CA TYR A 388 5.94 12.85 -22.21
C TYR A 388 6.58 14.22 -21.88
N ASP A 389 7.81 14.42 -22.39
CA ASP A 389 8.55 15.71 -22.24
C ASP A 389 7.89 16.81 -23.05
#